data_4be7bf64eb676fa22c1c042e400664fd
#
_entry.id   4be7bf64eb676fa22c1c042e400664fd
#
_cell.length_a   1.000
_cell.length_b   1.000
_cell.length_c   1.000
_cell.angle_alpha   90.00
_cell.angle_beta   90.00
_cell.angle_gamma   90.00
#
_symmetry.space_group_name_H-M   'P 1'
#
loop_
_entity.id
_entity.type
_entity.pdbx_description
1 polymer ?
#
loop_
_entity_poly.entity_id
_entity_poly.type
_entity_poly.pdbx_seq_one_letter_code
_entity_poly.pdbx_strand_id
1 'polypeptide(L)'
;MPKIAIVYFSGYGHTAKQAQAVRAGAESVTNSVVSVYRINEVGDLPSGALEELDLVDAIIYGSPTYMGGPAWQFKKFADSSAKAFFARKWKDKLAAGFTNSASINGDKYSTIQYFWTLSQQHGQVWVGTGLLPANMKANVPADVNWTAGFAGALAVSPSDASPDEAPQSGDLETAKLLGRRVAELATRSRAVCERNAIGSVAIM
;
A
#
# COMPACT_ATOMS: atom_id res chain seq x y z
N MET A 1 3.88 -13.76 13.87
CA MET A 1 3.09 -13.57 12.61
C MET A 1 3.11 -12.09 12.26
N PRO A 2 3.57 -11.68 11.07
CA PRO A 2 3.54 -10.27 10.67
C PRO A 2 2.10 -9.80 10.48
N LYS A 3 1.81 -8.59 10.93
CA LYS A 3 0.51 -7.93 10.79
C LYS A 3 0.62 -6.82 9.75
N ILE A 4 -0.20 -6.87 8.72
CA ILE A 4 -0.20 -5.90 7.62
C ILE A 4 -1.57 -5.22 7.58
N ALA A 5 -1.59 -3.91 7.54
CA ALA A 5 -2.80 -3.12 7.30
C ALA A 5 -2.78 -2.55 5.88
N ILE A 6 -3.92 -2.60 5.20
CA ILE A 6 -4.15 -1.91 3.93
C ILE A 6 -5.18 -0.84 4.20
N VAL A 7 -4.81 0.43 4.04
CA VAL A 7 -5.69 1.59 4.25
C VAL A 7 -5.93 2.25 2.90
N TYR A 8 -7.17 2.31 2.44
CA TYR A 8 -7.44 2.86 1.12
C TYR A 8 -8.78 3.59 1.01
N PHE A 9 -8.84 4.52 0.06
CA PHE A 9 -10.08 5.09 -0.47
C PHE A 9 -10.34 4.60 -1.90
N SER A 10 -11.60 4.48 -2.29
CA SER A 10 -12.00 4.16 -3.67
C SER A 10 -13.35 4.77 -3.99
N GLY A 11 -13.40 5.76 -4.89
CA GLY A 11 -14.64 6.43 -5.29
C GLY A 11 -15.45 5.60 -6.32
N TYR A 12 -14.80 4.98 -7.30
CA TYR A 12 -15.45 4.28 -8.42
C TYR A 12 -15.19 2.77 -8.44
N GLY A 13 -14.61 2.20 -7.38
CA GLY A 13 -14.40 0.74 -7.27
C GLY A 13 -13.04 0.23 -7.78
N HIS A 14 -12.37 0.88 -8.71
CA HIS A 14 -11.11 0.41 -9.32
C HIS A 14 -9.97 0.29 -8.30
N THR A 15 -9.79 1.29 -7.43
CA THR A 15 -8.81 1.21 -6.34
C THR A 15 -9.15 0.11 -5.33
N ALA A 16 -10.43 -0.20 -5.13
CA ALA A 16 -10.85 -1.33 -4.30
C ALA A 16 -10.44 -2.68 -4.91
N LYS A 17 -10.55 -2.85 -6.24
CA LYS A 17 -10.01 -4.04 -6.94
C LYS A 17 -8.50 -4.16 -6.75
N GLN A 18 -7.78 -3.06 -6.88
CA GLN A 18 -6.34 -3.03 -6.65
C GLN A 18 -6.00 -3.38 -5.18
N ALA A 19 -6.76 -2.86 -4.21
CA ALA A 19 -6.60 -3.20 -2.79
C ALA A 19 -6.84 -4.69 -2.49
N GLN A 20 -7.81 -5.32 -3.17
CA GLN A 20 -8.05 -6.77 -3.08
C GLN A 20 -6.84 -7.56 -3.61
N ALA A 21 -6.22 -7.12 -4.70
CA ALA A 21 -5.02 -7.76 -5.24
C ALA A 21 -3.83 -7.63 -4.28
N VAL A 22 -3.61 -6.45 -3.69
CA VAL A 22 -2.59 -6.22 -2.64
C VAL A 22 -2.83 -7.16 -1.45
N ARG A 23 -4.09 -7.27 -1.00
CA ARG A 23 -4.49 -8.18 0.07
C ARG A 23 -4.15 -9.63 -0.27
N ALA A 24 -4.58 -10.11 -1.42
CA ALA A 24 -4.32 -11.47 -1.86
C ALA A 24 -2.81 -11.79 -1.91
N GLY A 25 -1.99 -10.82 -2.33
CA GLY A 25 -0.54 -10.94 -2.30
C GLY A 25 0.02 -11.05 -0.88
N ALA A 26 -0.40 -10.19 0.04
CA ALA A 26 0.04 -10.23 1.42
C ALA A 26 -0.42 -11.52 2.13
N GLU A 27 -1.64 -11.97 1.91
CA GLU A 27 -2.19 -13.22 2.47
C GLU A 27 -1.51 -14.48 1.90
N SER A 28 -0.87 -14.41 0.73
CA SER A 28 -0.12 -15.54 0.16
C SER A 28 1.15 -15.89 0.94
N VAL A 29 1.61 -15.02 1.82
CA VAL A 29 2.77 -15.27 2.68
C VAL A 29 2.32 -16.00 3.94
N THR A 30 2.89 -17.16 4.19
CA THR A 30 2.52 -18.03 5.32
C THR A 30 2.56 -17.27 6.65
N ASN A 31 1.51 -17.43 7.45
CA ASN A 31 1.35 -16.82 8.77
C ASN A 31 1.25 -15.28 8.77
N SER A 32 1.01 -14.61 7.64
CA SER A 32 0.68 -13.19 7.66
C SER A 32 -0.78 -12.96 8.08
N VAL A 33 -1.01 -11.89 8.83
CA VAL A 33 -2.35 -11.42 9.21
C VAL A 33 -2.59 -10.10 8.50
N VAL A 34 -3.64 -10.04 7.67
CA VAL A 34 -3.94 -8.87 6.84
C VAL A 34 -5.28 -8.27 7.24
N SER A 35 -5.25 -7.01 7.64
CA SER A 35 -6.45 -6.19 7.89
C SER A 35 -6.64 -5.17 6.77
N VAL A 36 -7.87 -4.95 6.36
CA VAL A 36 -8.21 -4.01 5.28
C VAL A 36 -9.18 -2.96 5.80
N TYR A 37 -8.81 -1.70 5.69
CA TYR A 37 -9.58 -0.55 6.15
C TYR A 37 -9.92 0.34 4.95
N ARG A 38 -11.18 0.31 4.54
CA ARG A 38 -11.70 1.27 3.55
C ARG A 38 -12.06 2.57 4.24
N ILE A 39 -11.50 3.66 3.76
CA ILE A 39 -11.93 5.02 4.10
C ILE A 39 -13.30 5.24 3.44
N ASN A 40 -14.26 5.71 4.20
CA ASN A 40 -15.62 5.96 3.71
C ASN A 40 -15.69 7.27 2.89
N GLU A 41 -16.87 7.56 2.33
CA GLU A 41 -17.10 8.71 1.45
C GLU A 41 -16.92 10.07 2.15
N VAL A 42 -17.01 10.10 3.48
CA VAL A 42 -16.77 11.31 4.29
C VAL A 42 -15.35 11.34 4.89
N GLY A 43 -14.48 10.43 4.47
CA GLY A 43 -13.05 10.40 4.83
C GLY A 43 -12.73 9.79 6.18
N ASP A 44 -13.65 9.03 6.78
CA ASP A 44 -13.44 8.37 8.05
C ASP A 44 -13.07 6.89 7.89
N LEU A 45 -12.23 6.39 8.79
CA LEU A 45 -12.00 4.97 8.99
C LEU A 45 -13.09 4.35 9.89
N PRO A 46 -13.27 3.03 9.85
CA PRO A 46 -14.03 2.33 10.88
C PRO A 46 -13.53 2.67 12.29
N SER A 47 -14.45 2.68 13.25
CA SER A 47 -14.10 2.95 14.66
C SER A 47 -13.02 1.97 15.17
N GLY A 48 -12.01 2.49 15.86
CA GLY A 48 -10.89 1.71 16.38
C GLY A 48 -9.79 1.40 15.37
N ALA A 49 -9.98 1.68 14.08
CA ALA A 49 -8.99 1.34 13.05
C ALA A 49 -7.65 2.09 13.22
N LEU A 50 -7.67 3.34 13.67
CA LEU A 50 -6.43 4.09 13.92
C LEU A 50 -5.59 3.45 15.04
N GLU A 51 -6.22 2.98 16.10
CA GLU A 51 -5.57 2.26 17.18
C GLU A 51 -5.04 0.88 16.74
N GLU A 52 -5.75 0.22 15.83
CA GLU A 52 -5.27 -1.04 15.25
C GLU A 52 -4.04 -0.82 14.35
N LEU A 53 -3.94 0.32 13.64
CA LEU A 53 -2.75 0.69 12.87
C LEU A 53 -1.51 0.88 13.75
N ASP A 54 -1.67 1.21 15.03
CA ASP A 54 -0.57 1.28 15.98
C ASP A 54 0.06 -0.10 16.28
N LEU A 55 -0.66 -1.18 16.01
CA LEU A 55 -0.30 -2.56 16.37
C LEU A 55 0.21 -3.41 15.20
N VAL A 56 0.25 -2.86 13.97
CA VAL A 56 0.72 -3.59 12.79
C VAL A 56 2.21 -3.40 12.53
N ASP A 57 2.80 -4.27 11.72
CA ASP A 57 4.20 -4.20 11.29
C ASP A 57 4.37 -3.42 9.98
N ALA A 58 3.32 -3.34 9.18
CA ALA A 58 3.32 -2.64 7.90
C ALA A 58 1.98 -1.95 7.62
N ILE A 59 2.01 -0.79 6.95
CA ILE A 59 0.83 -0.08 6.46
C ILE A 59 0.99 0.15 4.95
N ILE A 60 0.05 -0.35 4.16
CA ILE A 60 0.01 -0.14 2.71
C ILE A 60 -1.09 0.89 2.41
N TYR A 61 -0.70 2.01 1.80
CA TYR A 61 -1.58 3.12 1.49
C TYR A 61 -2.16 3.01 0.08
N GLY A 62 -3.46 3.29 -0.08
CA GLY A 62 -4.14 3.27 -1.37
C GLY A 62 -5.10 4.43 -1.56
N SER A 63 -5.04 5.07 -2.73
CA SER A 63 -6.01 6.09 -3.15
C SER A 63 -6.01 6.18 -4.67
N PRO A 64 -7.15 6.52 -5.30
CA PRO A 64 -7.08 6.99 -6.67
C PRO A 64 -6.31 8.31 -6.73
N THR A 65 -5.71 8.59 -7.90
CA THR A 65 -5.15 9.90 -8.19
C THR A 65 -6.24 10.79 -8.79
N TYR A 66 -6.67 11.80 -8.04
CA TYR A 66 -7.63 12.81 -8.46
C TYR A 66 -6.97 14.18 -8.47
N MET A 67 -7.06 14.90 -9.61
CA MET A 67 -6.48 16.24 -9.78
C MET A 67 -5.01 16.32 -9.32
N GLY A 68 -4.22 15.31 -9.68
CA GLY A 68 -2.77 15.28 -9.42
C GLY A 68 -2.37 14.91 -8.00
N GLY A 69 -3.25 14.31 -7.19
CA GLY A 69 -2.94 13.88 -5.82
C GLY A 69 -3.88 12.80 -5.30
N PRO A 70 -3.70 12.34 -4.06
CA PRO A 70 -4.64 11.42 -3.45
C PRO A 70 -6.01 12.10 -3.26
N ALA A 71 -7.07 11.30 -3.25
CA ALA A 71 -8.42 11.78 -2.94
C ALA A 71 -8.44 12.52 -1.59
N TRP A 72 -9.29 13.54 -1.45
CA TRP A 72 -9.38 14.32 -0.21
C TRP A 72 -9.74 13.47 1.03
N GLN A 73 -10.48 12.38 0.83
CA GLN A 73 -10.80 11.43 1.89
C GLN A 73 -9.54 10.78 2.47
N PHE A 74 -8.59 10.45 1.60
CA PHE A 74 -7.28 9.95 2.06
C PHE A 74 -6.49 11.04 2.80
N LYS A 75 -6.58 12.30 2.35
CA LYS A 75 -5.93 13.42 3.05
C LYS A 75 -6.52 13.60 4.45
N LYS A 76 -7.84 13.49 4.62
CA LYS A 76 -8.48 13.55 5.93
C LYS A 76 -7.98 12.42 6.86
N PHE A 77 -7.86 11.20 6.35
CA PHE A 77 -7.24 10.09 7.10
C PHE A 77 -5.81 10.44 7.52
N ALA A 78 -4.99 10.95 6.58
CA ALA A 78 -3.61 11.33 6.89
C ALA A 78 -3.54 12.39 8.01
N ASP A 79 -4.41 13.41 7.99
CA ASP A 79 -4.48 14.43 9.04
C ASP A 79 -4.94 13.83 10.39
N SER A 80 -5.85 12.86 10.37
CA SER A 80 -6.32 12.19 11.59
C SER A 80 -5.26 11.33 12.26
N SER A 81 -4.17 10.98 11.55
CA SER A 81 -3.03 10.23 12.10
C SER A 81 -2.08 11.07 12.97
N ALA A 82 -2.35 12.37 13.16
CA ALA A 82 -1.48 13.28 13.91
C ALA A 82 -1.17 12.80 15.34
N LYS A 83 -2.13 12.18 16.04
CA LYS A 83 -1.91 11.59 17.36
C LYS A 83 -0.85 10.47 17.33
N ALA A 84 -0.92 9.59 16.36
CA ALA A 84 0.05 8.52 16.15
C ALA A 84 1.43 9.08 15.77
N PHE A 85 1.47 10.16 14.99
CA PHE A 85 2.70 10.87 14.64
C PHE A 85 3.41 11.43 15.88
N PHE A 86 2.74 12.22 16.74
CA PHE A 86 3.34 12.77 17.94
C PHE A 86 3.77 11.68 18.93
N ALA A 87 3.02 10.60 19.03
CA ALA A 87 3.35 9.46 19.89
C ALA A 87 4.36 8.48 19.25
N ARG A 88 4.85 8.75 18.02
CA ARG A 88 5.83 7.93 17.28
C ARG A 88 5.38 6.46 17.10
N LYS A 89 4.06 6.21 17.03
CA LYS A 89 3.48 4.88 17.01
C LYS A 89 3.79 4.07 15.74
N TRP A 90 4.03 4.77 14.62
CA TRP A 90 4.30 4.11 13.33
C TRP A 90 5.79 4.12 12.95
N LYS A 91 6.66 4.65 13.83
CA LYS A 91 8.11 4.63 13.61
C LYS A 91 8.62 3.19 13.37
N ASP A 92 9.49 3.06 12.36
CA ASP A 92 10.15 1.81 11.94
C ASP A 92 9.21 0.72 11.35
N LYS A 93 7.89 0.99 11.22
CA LYS A 93 6.98 0.13 10.46
C LYS A 93 7.30 0.23 8.96
N LEU A 94 7.02 -0.84 8.22
CA LEU A 94 7.09 -0.78 6.76
C LEU A 94 5.91 0.03 6.20
N ALA A 95 6.15 0.74 5.10
CA ALA A 95 5.13 1.44 4.33
C ALA A 95 5.28 1.15 2.84
N ALA A 96 4.19 1.07 2.12
CA ALA A 96 4.13 0.96 0.68
C ALA A 96 2.89 1.68 0.14
N GLY A 97 2.77 1.82 -1.17
CA GLY A 97 1.61 2.50 -1.74
C GLY A 97 1.17 1.97 -3.09
N PHE A 98 -0.11 2.15 -3.38
CA PHE A 98 -0.70 1.87 -4.68
C PHE A 98 -1.72 2.94 -5.06
N THR A 99 -1.84 3.20 -6.35
CA THR A 99 -2.80 4.19 -6.87
C THR A 99 -3.30 3.81 -8.24
N ASN A 100 -4.47 4.34 -8.60
CA ASN A 100 -5.12 4.18 -9.89
C ASN A 100 -5.54 5.53 -10.47
N SER A 101 -5.49 5.68 -11.78
CA SER A 101 -6.09 6.82 -12.49
C SER A 101 -6.55 6.40 -13.89
N ALA A 102 -7.32 7.25 -14.57
CA ALA A 102 -7.89 6.94 -15.87
C ALA A 102 -6.86 6.92 -17.02
N SER A 103 -5.77 7.66 -16.90
CA SER A 103 -4.74 7.78 -17.95
C SER A 103 -3.47 7.02 -17.60
N ILE A 104 -2.68 6.64 -18.60
CA ILE A 104 -1.42 5.87 -18.40
C ILE A 104 -0.46 6.61 -17.46
N ASN A 105 -0.16 7.88 -17.72
CA ASN A 105 0.61 8.71 -16.80
C ASN A 105 -0.25 9.15 -15.61
N GLY A 106 -1.28 9.98 -15.86
CA GLY A 106 -2.30 10.44 -14.92
C GLY A 106 -1.76 11.04 -13.63
N ASP A 107 -0.51 11.53 -13.65
CA ASP A 107 0.21 12.10 -12.50
C ASP A 107 0.21 11.20 -11.24
N LYS A 108 0.12 9.89 -11.46
CA LYS A 108 0.07 8.88 -10.38
C LYS A 108 1.26 8.98 -9.41
N TYR A 109 2.42 9.39 -9.93
CA TYR A 109 3.61 9.53 -9.11
C TYR A 109 3.42 10.57 -8.00
N SER A 110 2.66 11.64 -8.22
CA SER A 110 2.35 12.64 -7.19
C SER A 110 1.62 12.02 -6.00
N THR A 111 0.69 11.09 -6.24
CA THR A 111 0.00 10.34 -5.18
C THR A 111 0.96 9.42 -4.42
N ILE A 112 1.82 8.69 -5.13
CA ILE A 112 2.84 7.83 -4.50
C ILE A 112 3.84 8.67 -3.70
N GLN A 113 4.27 9.83 -4.22
CA GLN A 113 5.15 10.74 -3.52
C GLN A 113 4.49 11.29 -2.25
N TYR A 114 3.19 11.59 -2.28
CA TYR A 114 2.45 11.98 -1.10
C TYR A 114 2.48 10.87 -0.02
N PHE A 115 2.22 9.62 -0.38
CA PHE A 115 2.28 8.48 0.54
C PHE A 115 3.69 8.29 1.11
N TRP A 116 4.71 8.40 0.24
CA TRP A 116 6.10 8.36 0.67
C TRP A 116 6.40 9.46 1.69
N THR A 117 6.01 10.72 1.40
CA THR A 117 6.21 11.85 2.31
C THR A 117 5.51 11.60 3.65
N LEU A 118 4.25 11.16 3.65
CA LEU A 118 3.51 10.80 4.86
C LEU A 118 4.24 9.72 5.67
N SER A 119 4.72 8.69 5.00
CA SER A 119 5.48 7.61 5.63
C SER A 119 6.76 8.12 6.30
N GLN A 120 7.49 9.05 5.66
CA GLN A 120 8.71 9.64 6.21
C GLN A 120 8.43 10.51 7.43
N GLN A 121 7.32 11.27 7.44
CA GLN A 121 6.90 12.01 8.63
C GLN A 121 6.66 11.07 9.81
N HIS A 122 6.00 9.93 9.59
CA HIS A 122 5.81 8.92 10.62
C HIS A 122 7.08 8.12 10.98
N GLY A 123 8.19 8.30 10.22
CA GLY A 123 9.44 7.56 10.42
C GLY A 123 9.35 6.11 9.97
N GLN A 124 8.51 5.82 8.99
CA GLN A 124 8.35 4.48 8.41
C GLN A 124 9.44 4.20 7.35
N VAL A 125 9.64 2.91 7.05
CA VAL A 125 10.55 2.43 6.00
C VAL A 125 9.74 2.14 4.74
N TRP A 126 10.00 2.89 3.67
CA TRP A 126 9.27 2.74 2.40
C TRP A 126 9.72 1.52 1.61
N VAL A 127 8.76 0.78 1.06
CA VAL A 127 8.96 -0.40 0.22
C VAL A 127 8.36 -0.15 -1.16
N GLY A 128 9.21 -0.13 -2.19
CA GLY A 128 8.80 -0.09 -3.59
C GLY A 128 8.43 -1.48 -4.13
N THR A 129 8.00 -1.53 -5.39
CA THR A 129 7.55 -2.79 -6.05
C THR A 129 8.67 -3.84 -6.16
N GLY A 130 9.92 -3.41 -6.40
CA GLY A 130 11.04 -4.32 -6.66
C GLY A 130 10.92 -5.10 -7.97
N LEU A 131 10.07 -4.64 -8.90
CA LEU A 131 9.79 -5.28 -10.18
C LEU A 131 10.51 -4.54 -11.32
N LEU A 132 10.93 -5.29 -12.33
CA LEU A 132 11.34 -4.71 -13.60
C LEU A 132 10.11 -4.24 -14.38
N PRO A 133 10.23 -3.21 -15.23
CA PRO A 133 9.12 -2.74 -16.05
C PRO A 133 8.90 -3.64 -17.27
N ALA A 134 7.66 -3.79 -17.70
CA ALA A 134 7.33 -4.40 -18.99
C ALA A 134 7.54 -3.33 -20.08
N ASN A 135 8.74 -3.23 -20.63
CA ASN A 135 9.16 -2.17 -21.55
C ASN A 135 9.72 -2.66 -22.90
N MET A 136 9.49 -3.92 -23.25
CA MET A 136 9.86 -4.47 -24.55
C MET A 136 8.75 -4.24 -25.57
N LYS A 137 9.07 -4.24 -26.86
CA LYS A 137 8.09 -4.04 -27.97
C LYS A 137 6.92 -5.02 -27.95
N ALA A 138 7.14 -6.23 -27.44
CA ALA A 138 6.12 -7.26 -27.36
C ALA A 138 5.23 -7.15 -26.11
N ASN A 139 5.57 -6.30 -25.15
CA ASN A 139 4.80 -6.16 -23.93
C ASN A 139 3.45 -5.46 -24.16
N VAL A 140 2.48 -5.84 -23.36
CA VAL A 140 1.09 -5.36 -23.44
C VAL A 140 0.60 -4.95 -22.04
N PRO A 141 -0.52 -4.21 -21.92
CA PRO A 141 -1.06 -3.78 -20.63
C PRO A 141 -1.40 -4.91 -19.64
N ALA A 142 -1.51 -6.15 -20.13
CA ALA A 142 -1.71 -7.34 -19.30
C ALA A 142 -0.42 -7.86 -18.63
N ASP A 143 0.73 -7.31 -19.00
CA ASP A 143 2.01 -7.70 -18.40
C ASP A 143 2.26 -7.00 -17.06
N VAL A 144 2.99 -7.71 -16.19
CA VAL A 144 3.35 -7.20 -14.85
C VAL A 144 4.19 -5.93 -14.96
N ASN A 145 3.84 -4.94 -14.18
CA ASN A 145 4.48 -3.64 -14.11
C ASN A 145 4.55 -2.91 -15.47
N TRP A 146 3.49 -3.02 -16.26
CA TRP A 146 3.31 -2.30 -17.51
C TRP A 146 3.42 -0.78 -17.34
N THR A 147 2.87 -0.26 -16.25
CA THR A 147 2.92 1.18 -15.91
C THR A 147 4.29 1.64 -15.40
N ALA A 148 5.27 0.73 -15.28
CA ALA A 148 6.63 0.99 -14.80
C ALA A 148 6.68 1.69 -13.42
N GLY A 149 5.81 1.32 -12.49
CA GLY A 149 5.81 1.82 -11.12
C GLY A 149 6.90 1.17 -10.27
N PHE A 150 7.95 1.92 -9.89
CA PHE A 150 9.00 1.42 -9.01
C PHE A 150 8.73 1.75 -7.53
N ALA A 151 8.29 2.97 -7.27
CA ALA A 151 8.03 3.45 -5.92
C ALA A 151 6.71 2.91 -5.33
N GLY A 152 5.78 2.43 -6.17
CA GLY A 152 4.49 1.88 -5.75
C GLY A 152 3.78 1.21 -6.92
N ALA A 153 2.72 0.44 -6.65
CA ALA A 153 1.94 -0.20 -7.70
C ALA A 153 0.97 0.80 -8.33
N LEU A 154 1.13 1.02 -9.64
CA LEU A 154 0.30 1.93 -10.43
C LEU A 154 -0.68 1.12 -11.26
N ALA A 155 -1.92 1.61 -11.39
CA ALA A 155 -2.94 0.98 -12.22
C ALA A 155 -3.63 1.99 -13.14
N VAL A 156 -4.18 1.52 -14.26
CA VAL A 156 -4.94 2.32 -15.23
C VAL A 156 -6.35 1.76 -15.33
N SER A 157 -7.34 2.64 -15.17
CA SER A 157 -8.76 2.31 -15.38
C SER A 157 -9.41 3.42 -16.18
N PRO A 158 -9.71 3.20 -17.47
CA PRO A 158 -10.42 4.17 -18.30
C PRO A 158 -11.67 4.69 -17.61
N SER A 159 -12.02 5.97 -17.84
CA SER A 159 -13.11 6.64 -17.13
C SER A 159 -14.50 6.06 -17.41
N ASP A 160 -14.64 5.35 -18.51
CA ASP A 160 -15.84 4.66 -18.98
C ASP A 160 -15.84 3.15 -18.70
N ALA A 161 -14.76 2.62 -18.11
CA ALA A 161 -14.68 1.21 -17.72
C ALA A 161 -15.29 0.99 -16.33
N SER A 162 -15.99 -0.12 -16.17
CA SER A 162 -16.45 -0.61 -14.87
C SER A 162 -15.31 -1.25 -14.06
N PRO A 163 -15.46 -1.46 -12.74
CA PRO A 163 -14.49 -2.19 -11.94
C PRO A 163 -14.28 -3.65 -12.38
N ASP A 164 -15.18 -4.22 -13.18
CA ASP A 164 -15.03 -5.59 -13.70
C ASP A 164 -14.15 -5.62 -14.97
N GLU A 165 -14.04 -4.50 -15.67
CA GLU A 165 -13.24 -4.35 -16.89
C GLU A 165 -11.82 -3.81 -16.60
N ALA A 166 -11.65 -3.03 -15.51
CA ALA A 166 -10.39 -2.39 -15.15
C ALA A 166 -10.21 -2.32 -13.61
N PRO A 167 -8.97 -2.29 -13.09
CA PRO A 167 -7.68 -2.34 -13.81
C PRO A 167 -7.44 -3.67 -14.52
N GLN A 168 -6.51 -3.66 -15.48
CA GLN A 168 -6.12 -4.87 -16.22
C GLN A 168 -5.34 -5.86 -15.35
N SER A 169 -5.24 -7.11 -15.82
CA SER A 169 -4.59 -8.21 -15.08
C SER A 169 -3.14 -7.92 -14.70
N GLY A 170 -2.36 -7.25 -15.56
CA GLY A 170 -0.97 -6.86 -15.28
C GLY A 170 -0.85 -5.88 -14.12
N ASP A 171 -1.75 -4.91 -14.04
CA ASP A 171 -1.79 -3.94 -12.93
C ASP A 171 -2.21 -4.60 -11.62
N LEU A 172 -3.19 -5.53 -11.68
CA LEU A 172 -3.62 -6.29 -10.50
C LEU A 172 -2.54 -7.25 -10.01
N GLU A 173 -1.83 -7.95 -10.91
CA GLU A 173 -0.72 -8.80 -10.51
C GLU A 173 0.45 -7.99 -9.96
N THR A 174 0.74 -6.80 -10.49
CA THR A 174 1.71 -5.86 -9.93
C THR A 174 1.36 -5.47 -8.50
N ALA A 175 0.09 -5.15 -8.24
CA ALA A 175 -0.41 -4.82 -6.91
C ALA A 175 -0.32 -6.01 -5.94
N LYS A 176 -0.64 -7.21 -6.40
CA LYS A 176 -0.51 -8.46 -5.65
C LYS A 176 0.95 -8.75 -5.26
N LEU A 177 1.88 -8.59 -6.20
CA LEU A 177 3.32 -8.77 -5.94
C LEU A 177 3.86 -7.73 -4.94
N LEU A 178 3.37 -6.48 -4.97
CA LEU A 178 3.69 -5.49 -3.94
C LEU A 178 3.22 -5.94 -2.55
N GLY A 179 1.97 -6.41 -2.42
CA GLY A 179 1.43 -6.90 -1.16
C GLY A 179 2.25 -8.07 -0.59
N ARG A 180 2.57 -9.04 -1.45
CA ARG A 180 3.43 -10.17 -1.10
C ARG A 180 4.81 -9.71 -0.61
N ARG A 181 5.46 -8.81 -1.35
CA ARG A 181 6.79 -8.28 -1.00
C ARG A 181 6.79 -7.60 0.37
N VAL A 182 5.77 -6.79 0.68
CA VAL A 182 5.65 -6.14 1.99
C VAL A 182 5.52 -7.17 3.10
N ALA A 183 4.70 -8.21 2.93
CA ALA A 183 4.52 -9.26 3.93
C ALA A 183 5.79 -10.10 4.14
N GLU A 184 6.54 -10.41 3.08
CA GLU A 184 7.84 -11.11 3.16
C GLU A 184 8.87 -10.27 3.93
N LEU A 185 8.93 -8.95 3.67
CA LEU A 185 9.84 -8.05 4.38
C LEU A 185 9.44 -7.89 5.86
N ALA A 186 8.15 -7.77 6.15
CA ALA A 186 7.64 -7.72 7.52
C ALA A 186 8.00 -8.99 8.30
N THR A 187 7.92 -10.15 7.66
CA THR A 187 8.33 -11.44 8.26
C THR A 187 9.81 -11.43 8.62
N ARG A 188 10.66 -10.96 7.70
CA ARG A 188 12.12 -10.89 7.92
C ARG A 188 12.48 -9.91 9.04
N SER A 189 11.85 -8.74 9.05
CA SER A 189 12.06 -7.70 10.08
C SER A 189 11.76 -8.24 11.48
N ARG A 190 10.61 -8.90 11.66
CA ARG A 190 10.24 -9.52 12.94
C ARG A 190 11.23 -10.59 13.38
N ALA A 191 11.67 -11.46 12.48
CA ALA A 191 12.64 -12.51 12.81
C ALA A 191 13.99 -11.95 13.27
N VAL A 192 14.40 -10.78 12.78
CA VAL A 192 15.60 -10.08 13.25
C VAL A 192 15.38 -9.51 14.66
N CYS A 193 14.24 -8.85 14.90
CA CYS A 193 13.89 -8.29 16.21
C CYS A 193 13.83 -9.38 17.29
N GLU A 194 13.21 -10.52 17.00
CA GLU A 194 13.10 -11.66 17.92
C GLU A 194 14.47 -12.25 18.27
N ARG A 195 15.37 -12.41 17.29
CA ARG A 195 16.75 -12.89 17.55
C ARG A 195 17.55 -11.93 18.42
N ASN A 196 17.45 -10.63 18.18
CA ASN A 196 18.15 -9.64 18.98
C ASN A 196 17.65 -9.59 20.43
N ALA A 197 16.34 -9.77 20.65
CA ALA A 197 15.76 -9.86 21.99
C ALA A 197 16.27 -11.07 22.78
N ILE A 198 16.41 -12.23 22.14
CA ILE A 198 16.96 -13.46 22.76
C ILE A 198 18.45 -13.28 23.07
N GLY A 199 19.23 -12.71 22.16
CA GLY A 199 20.68 -12.49 22.35
C GLY A 199 21.01 -11.52 23.48
N SER A 200 20.15 -10.53 23.74
CA SER A 200 20.35 -9.58 24.84
C SER A 200 20.08 -10.16 26.24
N VAL A 201 19.28 -11.23 26.33
CA VAL A 201 19.00 -11.95 27.60
C VAL A 201 20.13 -12.92 27.97
N ALA A 202 20.92 -13.39 26.99
CA ALA A 202 21.98 -14.35 27.22
C ALA A 202 23.33 -13.72 27.71
N ILE A 203 23.40 -12.40 27.86
CA ILE A 203 24.59 -11.64 28.25
C ILE A 203 24.46 -11.06 29.68
N MET A 204 23.35 -11.30 30.36
CA MET A 204 23.13 -10.97 31.77
C MET A 204 23.26 -12.20 32.66
#